data_9475aa28a549e387be4710576320fe60
#
_entry.id   9475aa28a549e387be4710576320fe60
#
_cell.length_a   1.000
_cell.length_b   1.000
_cell.length_c   1.000
_cell.angle_alpha   90.00
_cell.angle_beta   90.00
_cell.angle_gamma   90.00
#
_symmetry.space_group_name_H-M   'P 1'
#
loop_
_entity.id
_entity.type
_entity.pdbx_description
1 polymer ?
#
loop_
_entity_poly.entity_id
_entity_poly.type
_entity_poly.pdbx_seq_one_letter_code
_entity_poly.pdbx_strand_id
1 'polypeptide(L)'
;AKTAAATSSASPSNGVKVSAFVTPGADRGSDAVLVGTDYLVGFTRSEAANAVMEYLTSQDWARTRMAMGGVATAYQGVDPDLAPSDVGRRATRLLQSRQTTVEMDASDSMPVGVGSSALWLGLSRWSTGAMSAREALAQGESAWPKQK
;
A
#
# COMPACT_ATOMS: atom_id res chain seq x y z
N ALA A 1 -17.08 8.32 -14.31
CA ALA A 1 -15.74 8.18 -13.72
C ALA A 1 -15.58 9.26 -12.65
N LYS A 2 -15.64 8.89 -11.36
CA LYS A 2 -15.29 9.80 -10.27
C LYS A 2 -13.78 9.71 -10.04
N THR A 3 -13.02 10.60 -10.65
CA THR A 3 -11.60 10.76 -10.36
C THR A 3 -11.48 11.36 -8.95
N ALA A 4 -11.18 10.54 -7.96
CA ALA A 4 -10.89 11.02 -6.62
C ALA A 4 -9.42 11.48 -6.58
N ALA A 5 -9.18 12.76 -6.86
CA ALA A 5 -7.86 13.34 -6.63
C ALA A 5 -7.59 13.44 -5.14
N ALA A 6 -6.56 12.78 -4.64
CA ALA A 6 -6.09 12.90 -3.28
C ALA A 6 -4.97 13.94 -3.21
N THR A 7 -5.19 15.02 -2.45
CA THR A 7 -4.15 16.02 -2.20
C THR A 7 -3.44 15.68 -0.90
N SER A 8 -2.16 15.39 -0.95
CA SER A 8 -1.33 15.22 0.25
C SER A 8 -0.86 16.57 0.75
N SER A 9 -1.08 16.84 2.02
CA SER A 9 -0.42 17.95 2.75
C SER A 9 0.80 17.43 3.54
N ALA A 10 1.54 16.48 3.01
CA ALA A 10 2.90 16.32 3.50
C ALA A 10 3.63 17.61 3.12
N SER A 11 3.93 18.46 4.08
CA SER A 11 4.75 19.65 3.85
C SER A 11 6.16 19.19 3.50
N PRO A 12 6.56 19.19 2.24
CA PRO A 12 7.97 19.07 1.92
C PRO A 12 8.63 20.37 2.39
N SER A 13 9.81 20.29 2.90
CA SER A 13 10.60 21.42 3.43
C SER A 13 10.89 22.54 2.41
N ASN A 14 10.37 22.46 1.19
CA ASN A 14 10.60 23.39 0.08
C ASN A 14 9.31 23.83 -0.65
N GLY A 15 8.15 23.74 -0.02
CA GLY A 15 6.90 24.29 -0.57
C GLY A 15 6.25 23.52 -1.73
N VAL A 16 6.77 22.35 -2.11
CA VAL A 16 6.18 21.51 -3.16
C VAL A 16 4.87 20.90 -2.64
N LYS A 17 3.77 21.14 -3.33
CA LYS A 17 2.49 20.47 -3.05
C LYS A 17 2.46 19.11 -3.74
N VAL A 18 2.33 18.04 -2.97
CA VAL A 18 2.18 16.68 -3.47
C VAL A 18 0.71 16.28 -3.38
N SER A 19 0.18 15.70 -4.45
CA SER A 19 -1.17 15.13 -4.46
C SER A 19 -1.11 13.68 -4.93
N ALA A 20 -2.07 12.88 -4.48
CA ALA A 20 -2.24 11.49 -4.89
C ALA A 20 -3.67 11.27 -5.38
N PHE A 21 -3.84 10.33 -6.31
CA PHE A 21 -5.14 9.90 -6.83
C PHE A 21 -5.17 8.37 -6.93
N VAL A 22 -6.37 7.81 -6.88
CA VAL A 22 -6.56 6.38 -7.14
C VAL A 22 -6.36 6.14 -8.63
N THR A 23 -5.44 5.24 -8.97
CA THR A 23 -5.25 4.83 -10.37
C THR A 23 -6.55 4.19 -10.88
N PRO A 24 -7.14 4.70 -11.97
CA PRO A 24 -8.35 4.09 -12.53
C PRO A 24 -8.03 2.70 -13.04
N GLY A 25 -8.95 1.76 -12.80
CA GLY A 25 -8.87 0.40 -13.36
C GLY A 25 -8.92 0.42 -14.89
N ALA A 26 -8.43 -0.64 -15.53
CA ALA A 26 -8.43 -0.80 -16.97
C ALA A 26 -9.89 -0.82 -17.53
N ASP A 27 -10.83 -1.34 -16.76
CA ASP A 27 -12.24 -1.38 -17.06
C ASP A 27 -12.98 -0.24 -16.37
N ARG A 28 -13.88 0.42 -17.09
CA ARG A 28 -14.72 1.52 -16.59
C ARG A 28 -15.75 1.02 -15.57
N GLY A 29 -15.35 0.59 -14.42
CA GLY A 29 -16.26 0.08 -13.40
C GLY A 29 -15.55 -0.70 -12.30
N SER A 30 -14.26 -0.88 -12.42
CA SER A 30 -13.46 -1.43 -11.34
C SER A 30 -13.12 -0.32 -10.33
N ASP A 31 -13.82 -0.31 -9.21
CA ASP A 31 -13.49 0.53 -8.05
C ASP A 31 -12.53 -0.22 -7.10
N ALA A 32 -11.74 -1.17 -7.64
CA ALA A 32 -10.77 -1.92 -6.88
C ALA A 32 -9.59 -1.04 -6.47
N VAL A 33 -9.19 -1.17 -5.23
CA VAL A 33 -8.01 -0.51 -4.65
C VAL A 33 -6.99 -1.55 -4.28
N LEU A 34 -5.81 -1.44 -4.84
CA LEU A 34 -4.69 -2.29 -4.49
C LEU A 34 -4.09 -1.83 -3.16
N VAL A 35 -3.90 -2.74 -2.23
CA VAL A 35 -3.33 -2.45 -0.91
C VAL A 35 -2.13 -3.35 -0.61
N GLY A 36 -1.05 -2.75 -0.13
CA GLY A 36 0.03 -3.45 0.55
C GLY A 36 -0.27 -3.51 2.05
N THR A 37 0.04 -4.63 2.68
CA THR A 37 -0.23 -4.86 4.11
C THR A 37 0.97 -5.44 4.80
N ASP A 38 1.11 -5.11 6.09
CA ASP A 38 2.05 -5.78 6.97
C ASP A 38 1.34 -6.92 7.71
N TYR A 39 2.03 -8.03 7.91
CA TYR A 39 1.53 -9.19 8.62
C TYR A 39 2.15 -9.28 10.01
N LEU A 40 1.32 -9.56 11.00
CA LEU A 40 1.77 -9.90 12.34
C LEU A 40 1.76 -11.42 12.50
N VAL A 41 2.93 -12.00 12.77
CA VAL A 41 3.10 -13.45 12.90
C VAL A 41 3.60 -13.80 14.30
N GLY A 42 2.85 -14.63 15.02
CA GLY A 42 3.26 -15.18 16.31
C GLY A 42 3.99 -16.51 16.16
N PHE A 43 5.24 -16.57 16.61
CA PHE A 43 6.05 -17.80 16.60
C PHE A 43 5.93 -18.60 17.91
N THR A 44 5.22 -18.09 18.91
CA THR A 44 4.98 -18.72 20.20
C THR A 44 3.56 -18.42 20.66
N ARG A 45 3.01 -19.27 21.53
CA ARG A 45 1.70 -19.09 22.17
C ARG A 45 1.81 -18.70 23.64
N SER A 46 2.89 -18.01 24.03
CA SER A 46 2.99 -17.50 25.39
C SER A 46 1.93 -16.42 25.66
N GLU A 47 1.53 -16.25 26.90
CA GLU A 47 0.58 -15.23 27.34
C GLU A 47 1.07 -13.82 26.93
N ALA A 48 2.35 -13.54 27.11
CA ALA A 48 2.95 -12.26 26.72
C ALA A 48 2.88 -12.02 25.21
N ALA A 49 3.18 -13.05 24.38
CA ALA A 49 3.09 -12.92 22.92
C ALA A 49 1.63 -12.69 22.47
N ASN A 50 0.69 -13.40 23.07
CA ASN A 50 -0.74 -13.23 22.76
C ASN A 50 -1.20 -11.82 23.12
N ALA A 51 -0.84 -11.29 24.28
CA ALA A 51 -1.19 -9.92 24.71
C ALA A 51 -0.64 -8.86 23.74
N VAL A 52 0.59 -9.02 23.25
CA VAL A 52 1.18 -8.12 22.24
C VAL A 52 0.43 -8.22 20.92
N MET A 53 0.12 -9.42 20.46
CA MET A 53 -0.64 -9.60 19.21
C MET A 53 -2.05 -9.01 19.31
N GLU A 54 -2.75 -9.24 20.43
CA GLU A 54 -4.07 -8.67 20.68
C GLU A 54 -4.04 -7.14 20.66
N TYR A 55 -3.06 -6.52 21.32
CA TYR A 55 -2.90 -5.07 21.30
C TYR A 55 -2.60 -4.54 19.89
N LEU A 56 -1.63 -5.13 19.18
CA LEU A 56 -1.22 -4.66 17.84
C LEU A 56 -2.30 -4.89 16.77
N THR A 57 -3.26 -5.78 17.00
CA THR A 57 -4.43 -5.98 16.15
C THR A 57 -5.67 -5.24 16.64
N SER A 58 -5.58 -4.47 17.72
CA SER A 58 -6.71 -3.76 18.31
C SER A 58 -7.04 -2.47 17.55
N GLN A 59 -8.27 -1.99 17.75
CA GLN A 59 -8.71 -0.69 17.26
C GLN A 59 -7.93 0.48 17.90
N ASP A 60 -7.52 0.33 19.15
CA ASP A 60 -6.75 1.37 19.86
C ASP A 60 -5.34 1.52 19.25
N TRP A 61 -4.70 0.42 18.89
CA TRP A 61 -3.46 0.49 18.14
C TRP A 61 -3.67 1.11 16.76
N ALA A 62 -4.74 0.75 16.05
CA ALA A 62 -5.05 1.33 14.74
C ALA A 62 -5.24 2.86 14.84
N ARG A 63 -5.89 3.38 15.88
CA ARG A 63 -6.02 4.82 16.15
C ARG A 63 -4.65 5.46 16.39
N THR A 64 -3.86 4.87 17.29
CA THR A 64 -2.52 5.37 17.63
C THR A 64 -1.64 5.41 16.40
N ARG A 65 -1.60 4.32 15.65
CA ARG A 65 -0.74 4.19 14.46
C ARG A 65 -1.16 5.15 13.35
N MET A 66 -2.46 5.35 13.15
CA MET A 66 -2.96 6.29 12.16
C MET A 66 -2.63 7.75 12.53
N ALA A 67 -2.74 8.12 13.80
CA ALA A 67 -2.37 9.45 14.28
C ALA A 67 -0.88 9.77 14.08
N MET A 68 -0.01 8.76 14.09
CA MET A 68 1.41 8.91 13.75
C MET A 68 1.65 9.17 12.26
N GLY A 69 0.69 8.84 11.41
CA GLY A 69 0.75 9.01 9.96
C GLY A 69 1.43 7.86 9.21
N GLY A 70 1.39 7.96 7.87
CA GLY A 70 2.01 6.98 6.97
C GLY A 70 1.25 5.66 6.80
N VAL A 71 0.06 5.53 7.41
CA VAL A 71 -0.81 4.35 7.26
C VAL A 71 -2.27 4.76 7.14
N ALA A 72 -3.08 3.88 6.60
CA ALA A 72 -4.54 3.95 6.60
C ALA A 72 -5.10 2.72 7.32
N THR A 73 -6.35 2.77 7.77
CA THR A 73 -6.98 1.64 8.45
C THR A 73 -8.35 1.32 7.87
N ALA A 74 -8.67 0.03 7.81
CA ALA A 74 -9.99 -0.48 7.45
C ALA A 74 -10.95 -0.60 8.66
N TYR A 75 -10.50 -0.34 9.88
CA TYR A 75 -11.35 -0.39 11.07
C TYR A 75 -12.46 0.67 11.01
N GLN A 76 -13.71 0.21 10.95
CA GLN A 76 -14.90 1.06 10.79
C GLN A 76 -15.11 2.08 11.91
N GLY A 77 -14.65 1.80 13.11
CA GLY A 77 -14.81 2.68 14.27
C GLY A 77 -13.63 3.63 14.51
N VAL A 78 -12.70 3.73 13.59
CA VAL A 78 -11.57 4.67 13.68
C VAL A 78 -11.87 5.89 12.83
N ASP A 79 -11.86 7.07 13.45
CA ASP A 79 -12.11 8.34 12.75
C ASP A 79 -11.00 8.62 11.72
N PRO A 80 -11.32 8.77 10.43
CA PRO A 80 -10.34 9.14 9.41
C PRO A 80 -9.62 10.46 9.68
N ASP A 81 -10.25 11.37 10.40
CA ASP A 81 -9.69 12.70 10.68
C ASP A 81 -8.54 12.69 11.70
N LEU A 82 -8.29 11.54 12.34
CA LEU A 82 -7.06 11.31 13.13
C LEU A 82 -5.79 11.30 12.26
N ALA A 83 -5.91 10.98 10.97
CA ALA A 83 -4.74 10.99 10.09
C ALA A 83 -4.24 12.43 9.84
N PRO A 84 -2.94 12.70 10.00
CA PRO A 84 -2.39 14.05 9.90
C PRO A 84 -2.39 14.60 8.46
N SER A 85 -2.49 13.75 7.45
CA SER A 85 -2.48 14.15 6.04
C SER A 85 -3.82 13.90 5.34
N ASP A 86 -4.13 14.71 4.32
CA ASP A 86 -5.32 14.52 3.48
C ASP A 86 -5.31 13.19 2.74
N VAL A 87 -4.14 12.71 2.34
CA VAL A 87 -3.98 11.38 1.72
C VAL A 87 -4.37 10.28 2.70
N GLY A 88 -3.88 10.33 3.93
CA GLY A 88 -4.21 9.35 4.98
C GLY A 88 -5.71 9.34 5.30
N ARG A 89 -6.33 10.52 5.43
CA ARG A 89 -7.77 10.64 5.65
C ARG A 89 -8.58 10.02 4.52
N ARG A 90 -8.23 10.35 3.28
CA ARG A 90 -8.91 9.79 2.09
C ARG A 90 -8.71 8.31 1.95
N ALA A 91 -7.48 7.81 2.13
CA ALA A 91 -7.18 6.39 2.07
C ALA A 91 -7.97 5.60 3.11
N THR A 92 -8.07 6.11 4.34
CA THR A 92 -8.87 5.50 5.41
C THR A 92 -10.35 5.47 5.04
N ARG A 93 -10.94 6.59 4.56
CA ARG A 93 -12.34 6.61 4.12
C ARG A 93 -12.60 5.63 2.98
N LEU A 94 -11.65 5.49 2.07
CA LEU A 94 -11.74 4.55 0.96
C LEU A 94 -11.74 3.10 1.46
N LEU A 95 -10.83 2.74 2.36
CA LEU A 95 -10.74 1.40 2.95
C LEU A 95 -11.95 1.06 3.84
N GLN A 96 -12.56 2.06 4.47
CA GLN A 96 -13.77 1.88 5.28
C GLN A 96 -15.06 1.86 4.45
N SER A 97 -15.01 2.22 3.18
CA SER A 97 -16.18 2.22 2.31
C SER A 97 -16.59 0.80 1.92
N ARG A 98 -17.86 0.47 2.12
CA ARG A 98 -18.43 -0.81 1.67
C ARG A 98 -18.55 -0.94 0.16
N GLN A 99 -18.35 0.15 -0.58
CA GLN A 99 -18.39 0.18 -2.04
C GLN A 99 -17.01 -0.06 -2.65
N THR A 100 -15.96 -0.04 -1.84
CA THR A 100 -14.60 -0.25 -2.32
C THR A 100 -14.27 -1.75 -2.30
N THR A 101 -13.89 -2.27 -3.45
CA THR A 101 -13.26 -3.59 -3.54
C THR A 101 -11.78 -3.43 -3.21
N VAL A 102 -11.31 -4.19 -2.22
CA VAL A 102 -9.91 -4.19 -1.82
C VAL A 102 -9.24 -5.44 -2.37
N GLU A 103 -8.17 -5.26 -3.11
CA GLU A 103 -7.33 -6.34 -3.61
C GLU A 103 -5.93 -6.25 -2.97
N MET A 104 -5.38 -7.40 -2.62
CA MET A 104 -4.05 -7.47 -2.04
C MET A 104 -2.99 -7.35 -3.14
N ASP A 105 -1.93 -6.63 -2.82
CA ASP A 105 -0.78 -6.53 -3.72
C ASP A 105 -0.14 -7.90 -3.96
N ALA A 106 -0.28 -8.41 -5.19
CA ALA A 106 0.29 -9.68 -5.57
C ALA A 106 1.82 -9.64 -5.74
N SER A 107 2.45 -8.47 -5.73
CA SER A 107 3.90 -8.33 -5.81
C SER A 107 4.61 -9.01 -4.66
N ASP A 108 4.00 -9.03 -3.47
CA ASP A 108 4.51 -9.73 -2.28
C ASP A 108 4.50 -11.26 -2.43
N SER A 109 3.70 -11.78 -3.36
CA SER A 109 3.63 -13.21 -3.69
C SER A 109 4.62 -13.63 -4.78
N MET A 110 5.32 -12.68 -5.39
CA MET A 110 6.34 -12.99 -6.38
C MET A 110 7.58 -13.63 -5.73
N PRO A 111 8.26 -14.56 -6.42
CA PRO A 111 9.57 -15.00 -5.97
C PRO A 111 10.50 -13.79 -5.74
N VAL A 112 11.28 -13.81 -4.66
CA VAL A 112 12.17 -12.68 -4.27
C VAL A 112 13.06 -12.22 -5.42
N GLY A 113 13.59 -13.16 -6.20
CA GLY A 113 14.40 -12.85 -7.39
C GLY A 113 13.66 -12.08 -8.47
N VAL A 114 12.33 -12.23 -8.56
CA VAL A 114 11.48 -11.53 -9.52
C VAL A 114 11.06 -10.17 -8.97
N GLY A 115 10.29 -10.16 -7.89
CA GLY A 115 9.67 -8.95 -7.37
C GLY A 115 10.68 -7.96 -6.81
N SER A 116 11.35 -8.35 -5.72
CA SER A 116 12.25 -7.45 -4.97
C SER A 116 13.59 -7.19 -5.64
N SER A 117 14.00 -8.03 -6.60
CA SER A 117 15.29 -7.87 -7.27
C SER A 117 15.13 -7.41 -8.72
N ALA A 118 14.66 -8.27 -9.61
CA ALA A 118 14.69 -7.97 -11.04
C ALA A 118 13.70 -6.88 -11.45
N LEU A 119 12.42 -7.02 -11.04
CA LEU A 119 11.37 -6.08 -11.43
C LEU A 119 11.56 -4.72 -10.75
N TRP A 120 11.75 -4.71 -9.44
CA TRP A 120 11.97 -3.47 -8.68
C TRP A 120 13.17 -2.68 -9.21
N LEU A 121 14.30 -3.34 -9.42
CA LEU A 121 15.50 -2.69 -9.93
C LEU A 121 15.30 -2.19 -11.38
N GLY A 122 14.62 -2.99 -12.22
CA GLY A 122 14.28 -2.60 -13.58
C GLY A 122 13.39 -1.34 -13.61
N LEU A 123 12.31 -1.32 -12.82
CA LEU A 123 11.42 -0.17 -12.73
C LEU A 123 12.12 1.08 -12.16
N SER A 124 13.00 0.90 -11.18
CA SER A 124 13.79 2.01 -10.62
C SER A 124 14.72 2.61 -11.65
N ARG A 125 15.38 1.80 -12.49
CA ARG A 125 16.24 2.27 -13.58
C ARG A 125 15.44 2.92 -14.71
N TRP A 126 14.28 2.36 -15.02
CA TRP A 126 13.38 2.99 -15.99
C TRP A 126 12.91 4.37 -15.53
N SER A 127 12.50 4.52 -14.28
CA SER A 127 12.02 5.80 -13.74
C SER A 127 13.08 6.91 -13.74
N THR A 128 14.35 6.54 -13.70
CA THR A 128 15.50 7.46 -13.81
C THR A 128 16.01 7.65 -15.24
N GLY A 129 15.39 7.00 -16.22
CA GLY A 129 15.83 7.06 -17.63
C GLY A 129 17.04 6.20 -17.96
N ALA A 130 17.55 5.40 -17.01
CA ALA A 130 18.72 4.55 -17.21
C ALA A 130 18.40 3.22 -17.94
N MET A 131 17.13 2.93 -18.18
CA MET A 131 16.66 1.72 -18.84
C MET A 131 15.32 2.01 -19.55
N SER A 132 15.04 1.37 -20.67
CA SER A 132 13.74 1.46 -21.30
C SER A 132 12.69 0.61 -20.56
N ALA A 133 11.41 0.95 -20.67
CA ALA A 133 10.32 0.15 -20.08
C ALA A 133 10.34 -1.32 -20.58
N ARG A 134 10.64 -1.52 -21.86
CA ARG A 134 10.75 -2.87 -22.45
C ARG A 134 11.85 -3.71 -21.81
N GLU A 135 13.02 -3.11 -21.59
CA GLU A 135 14.15 -3.79 -20.92
C GLU A 135 13.83 -4.09 -19.46
N ALA A 136 13.20 -3.15 -18.74
CA ALA A 136 12.79 -3.36 -17.35
C ALA A 136 11.81 -4.52 -17.21
N LEU A 137 10.80 -4.60 -18.06
CA LEU A 137 9.84 -5.70 -18.06
C LEU A 137 10.47 -7.03 -18.48
N ALA A 138 11.34 -7.02 -19.51
CA ALA A 138 12.07 -8.21 -19.92
C ALA A 138 13.01 -8.74 -18.82
N GLN A 139 13.63 -7.85 -18.04
CA GLN A 139 14.43 -8.22 -16.87
C GLN A 139 13.57 -8.94 -15.81
N GLY A 140 12.39 -8.42 -15.49
CA GLY A 140 11.44 -9.05 -14.59
C GLY A 140 10.99 -10.41 -15.10
N GLU A 141 10.59 -10.50 -16.36
CA GLU A 141 10.14 -11.75 -16.99
C GLU A 141 11.23 -12.84 -16.99
N SER A 142 12.46 -12.48 -17.31
CA SER A 142 13.58 -13.42 -17.36
C SER A 142 13.95 -14.01 -15.99
N ALA A 143 13.55 -13.36 -14.91
CA ALA A 143 13.85 -13.79 -13.54
C ALA A 143 12.86 -14.84 -13.00
N TRP A 144 11.73 -15.09 -13.70
CA TRP A 144 10.79 -16.13 -13.27
C TRP A 144 11.44 -17.51 -13.30
N PRO A 145 11.18 -18.33 -12.27
CA PRO A 145 11.64 -19.72 -12.27
C PRO A 145 11.07 -20.45 -13.49
N LYS A 146 11.93 -21.12 -14.23
CA LYS A 146 11.47 -21.98 -15.35
C LYS A 146 10.63 -23.11 -14.76
N GLN A 147 9.41 -23.25 -15.24
CA GLN A 147 8.60 -24.44 -14.91
C GLN A 147 9.35 -25.68 -15.39
N LYS A 148 9.55 -26.62 -14.48
CA LYS A 148 10.15 -27.93 -14.80
C LYS A 148 9.11 -28.87 -15.37
#